data_cc26ba2b611b4137531447c148486c7b
#
_entry.id   cc26ba2b611b4137531447c148486c7b
#
_cell.length_a   1.000
_cell.length_b   1.000
_cell.length_c   1.000
_cell.angle_alpha   90.00
_cell.angle_beta   90.00
_cell.angle_gamma   90.00
#
_symmetry.space_group_name_H-M   'P 1'
#
loop_
_entity.id
_entity.type
_entity.pdbx_description
1 polymer ?
#
loop_
_entity_poly.entity_id
_entity_poly.type
_entity_poly.pdbx_seq_one_letter_code
_entity_poly.pdbx_strand_id
1 'polypeptide(L)'
;MRKAKDAATLPLFPIEDYASEIIAGIDEAGRGPLCGNVVAAAVILDPARPIEGLRDSKKLSEARREELAPVIRERALAWGVGEATPEEIDRLNILQATFLAMQRALEGLTGGIRPTLVLVDGNRLPKIDIRAEAIVKGDDRVQAISAASILAKTSRDAELRRLDALYPEYGFARHKGYGTAAHIEAIRKFGLIPGIYRKSFEPVRTMTCLLYTSPSPR
;
A
#
# COMPACT_ATOMS: atom_id res chain seq x y z
N MET A 1 21.08 0.71 32.90
CA MET A 1 19.62 0.63 32.69
C MET A 1 19.17 1.84 31.85
N ARG A 2 18.95 1.67 30.55
CA ARG A 2 18.36 2.72 29.70
C ARG A 2 16.83 2.67 29.87
N LYS A 3 16.25 3.75 30.42
CA LYS A 3 14.79 3.92 30.48
C LYS A 3 14.24 3.92 29.07
N ALA A 4 13.29 3.02 28.79
CA ALA A 4 12.46 3.09 27.59
C ALA A 4 11.78 4.46 27.61
N LYS A 5 11.98 5.26 26.56
CA LYS A 5 11.17 6.44 26.30
C LYS A 5 9.78 5.92 25.94
N ASP A 6 8.81 6.19 26.80
CA ASP A 6 7.39 6.03 26.48
C ASP A 6 7.13 6.75 25.16
N ALA A 7 6.83 5.99 24.13
CA ALA A 7 6.36 6.55 22.87
C ALA A 7 4.99 7.14 23.18
N ALA A 8 4.92 8.45 23.36
CA ALA A 8 3.69 9.15 23.60
C ALA A 8 2.71 8.79 22.45
N THR A 9 1.64 8.09 22.77
CA THR A 9 0.57 7.78 21.84
C THR A 9 0.01 9.11 21.36
N LEU A 10 0.11 9.37 20.05
CA LEU A 10 -0.46 10.59 19.49
C LEU A 10 -1.97 10.60 19.75
N PRO A 11 -2.57 11.76 20.04
CA PRO A 11 -4.02 11.85 20.23
C PRO A 11 -4.75 11.41 18.96
N LEU A 12 -5.95 10.83 19.12
CA LEU A 12 -6.86 10.56 18.02
C LEU A 12 -7.11 11.86 17.23
N PHE A 13 -7.32 11.71 15.93
CA PHE A 13 -7.71 12.83 15.09
C PHE A 13 -9.10 13.33 15.52
N PRO A 14 -9.31 14.65 15.67
CA PRO A 14 -10.58 15.20 16.15
C PRO A 14 -11.65 15.13 15.04
N ILE A 15 -12.18 13.92 14.80
CA ILE A 15 -13.12 13.66 13.70
C ILE A 15 -14.46 14.38 13.91
N GLU A 16 -14.77 14.73 15.15
CA GLU A 16 -15.96 15.50 15.53
C GLU A 16 -16.00 16.88 14.87
N ASP A 17 -14.85 17.48 14.60
CA ASP A 17 -14.73 18.77 13.92
C ASP A 17 -15.19 18.69 12.45
N TYR A 18 -15.35 17.48 11.93
CA TYR A 18 -15.70 17.17 10.55
C TYR A 18 -17.04 16.44 10.41
N ALA A 19 -17.94 16.60 11.38
CA ALA A 19 -19.23 15.86 11.46
C ALA A 19 -20.14 16.05 10.24
N SER A 20 -19.97 17.13 9.46
CA SER A 20 -20.72 17.39 8.22
C SER A 20 -20.05 16.84 6.96
N GLU A 21 -18.84 16.27 7.07
CA GLU A 21 -18.05 15.82 5.93
C GLU A 21 -18.25 14.32 5.66
N ILE A 22 -18.24 13.96 4.38
CA ILE A 22 -18.10 12.56 3.94
C ILE A 22 -16.60 12.30 3.78
N ILE A 23 -16.03 11.61 4.76
CA ILE A 23 -14.58 11.42 4.87
C ILE A 23 -14.14 10.12 4.24
N ALA A 24 -13.21 10.20 3.26
CA ALA A 24 -12.44 9.05 2.79
C ALA A 24 -11.06 9.04 3.44
N GLY A 25 -10.68 7.93 4.05
CA GLY A 25 -9.30 7.66 4.48
C GLY A 25 -8.52 6.95 3.38
N ILE A 26 -7.26 7.33 3.15
CA ILE A 26 -6.38 6.72 2.14
C ILE A 26 -5.05 6.32 2.77
N ASP A 27 -4.57 5.13 2.40
CA ASP A 27 -3.22 4.65 2.70
C ASP A 27 -2.69 3.79 1.56
N GLU A 28 -1.37 3.51 1.54
CA GLU A 28 -0.71 2.69 0.54
C GLU A 28 0.10 1.54 1.13
N ALA A 29 0.37 0.55 0.29
CA ALA A 29 1.28 -0.55 0.56
C ALA A 29 2.20 -0.82 -0.63
N GLY A 30 3.42 -1.30 -0.37
CA GLY A 30 4.31 -1.76 -1.41
C GLY A 30 5.24 -0.71 -2.02
N ARG A 31 5.56 0.39 -1.34
CA ARG A 31 6.53 1.38 -1.83
C ARG A 31 7.98 0.91 -1.84
N GLY A 32 8.40 0.18 -0.80
CA GLY A 32 9.79 -0.26 -0.63
C GLY A 32 10.23 -1.54 -1.37
N PRO A 33 9.35 -2.49 -1.71
CA PRO A 33 9.72 -3.71 -2.42
C PRO A 33 10.35 -3.48 -3.80
N LEU A 34 11.16 -4.44 -4.25
CA LEU A 34 11.86 -4.44 -5.54
C LEU A 34 10.96 -4.84 -6.72
N CYS A 35 9.78 -5.41 -6.44
CA CYS A 35 8.89 -5.98 -7.45
C CYS A 35 7.42 -5.77 -7.10
N GLY A 36 6.56 -5.95 -8.12
CA GLY A 36 5.11 -5.84 -8.05
C GLY A 36 4.59 -4.39 -7.92
N ASN A 37 3.29 -4.24 -7.90
CA ASN A 37 2.61 -2.94 -7.90
C ASN A 37 2.84 -2.16 -6.59
N VAL A 38 2.70 -0.85 -6.61
CA VAL A 38 2.31 -0.09 -5.42
C VAL A 38 0.78 -0.05 -5.39
N VAL A 39 0.20 -0.33 -4.23
CA VAL A 39 -1.25 -0.44 -4.06
C VAL A 39 -1.71 0.59 -3.05
N ALA A 40 -2.77 1.33 -3.37
CA ALA A 40 -3.44 2.21 -2.43
C ALA A 40 -4.90 1.78 -2.25
N ALA A 41 -5.48 2.11 -1.12
CA ALA A 41 -6.92 1.94 -0.91
C ALA A 41 -7.54 3.23 -0.36
N ALA A 42 -8.82 3.44 -0.67
CA ALA A 42 -9.64 4.49 -0.13
C ALA A 42 -10.87 3.86 0.55
N VAL A 43 -11.24 4.34 1.73
CA VAL A 43 -12.37 3.81 2.50
C VAL A 43 -13.19 4.94 3.10
N ILE A 44 -14.52 4.89 2.91
CA ILE A 44 -15.51 5.72 3.60
C ILE A 44 -16.25 4.80 4.57
N LEU A 45 -16.05 5.00 5.87
CA LEU A 45 -16.70 4.18 6.91
C LEU A 45 -18.17 4.59 7.08
N ASP A 46 -19.00 3.61 7.45
CA ASP A 46 -20.38 3.82 7.87
C ASP A 46 -20.45 4.03 9.38
N PRO A 47 -20.83 5.23 9.88
CA PRO A 47 -20.98 5.47 11.32
C PRO A 47 -22.02 4.56 11.99
N ALA A 48 -23.02 4.07 11.22
CA ALA A 48 -24.06 3.17 11.74
C ALA A 48 -23.57 1.71 11.85
N ARG A 49 -22.43 1.36 11.21
CA ARG A 49 -21.87 0.00 11.18
C ARG A 49 -20.41 -0.02 11.61
N PRO A 50 -20.08 0.32 12.87
CA PRO A 50 -18.71 0.43 13.35
C PRO A 50 -17.94 -0.89 13.18
N ILE A 51 -16.65 -0.79 12.88
CA ILE A 51 -15.74 -1.92 12.70
C ILE A 51 -14.72 -1.92 13.83
N GLU A 52 -14.81 -2.90 14.71
CA GLU A 52 -13.89 -3.02 15.82
C GLU A 52 -12.52 -3.54 15.41
N GLY A 53 -11.49 -3.07 16.11
CA GLY A 53 -10.11 -3.56 15.94
C GLY A 53 -9.36 -2.95 14.75
N LEU A 54 -9.89 -1.88 14.13
CA LEU A 54 -9.15 -1.09 13.16
C LEU A 54 -7.95 -0.42 13.84
N ARG A 55 -6.75 -0.71 13.34
CA ARG A 55 -5.47 -0.14 13.76
C ARG A 55 -4.50 -0.12 12.60
N ASP A 56 -3.34 0.53 12.77
CA ASP A 56 -2.20 0.41 11.85
C ASP A 56 -2.00 -1.06 11.42
N SER A 57 -2.07 -1.31 10.13
CA SER A 57 -1.98 -2.66 9.55
C SER A 57 -0.68 -3.38 9.92
N LYS A 58 0.40 -2.63 10.19
CA LYS A 58 1.70 -3.18 10.60
C LYS A 58 1.68 -3.71 12.05
N LYS A 59 0.73 -3.24 12.87
CA LYS A 59 0.53 -3.70 14.25
C LYS A 59 -0.39 -4.92 14.35
N LEU A 60 -1.06 -5.28 13.24
CA LEU A 60 -1.92 -6.45 13.15
C LEU A 60 -1.15 -7.64 12.56
N SER A 61 -1.48 -8.86 13.01
CA SER A 61 -1.02 -10.07 12.33
C SER A 61 -1.62 -10.18 10.93
N GLU A 62 -0.98 -10.96 10.04
CA GLU A 62 -1.51 -11.21 8.69
C GLU A 62 -2.92 -11.81 8.76
N ALA A 63 -3.14 -12.82 9.64
CA ALA A 63 -4.44 -13.43 9.85
C ALA A 63 -5.51 -12.39 10.26
N ARG A 64 -5.18 -11.49 11.19
CA ARG A 64 -6.14 -10.48 11.62
C ARG A 64 -6.49 -9.47 10.53
N ARG A 65 -5.53 -9.09 9.68
CA ARG A 65 -5.81 -8.26 8.49
C ARG A 65 -6.73 -8.98 7.51
N GLU A 66 -6.51 -10.27 7.29
CA GLU A 66 -7.33 -11.09 6.39
C GLU A 66 -8.75 -11.30 6.90
N GLU A 67 -8.96 -11.38 8.23
CA GLU A 67 -10.28 -11.37 8.84
C GLU A 67 -10.99 -10.02 8.69
N LEU A 68 -10.29 -8.91 8.86
CA LEU A 68 -10.86 -7.56 8.81
C LEU A 68 -11.17 -7.10 7.39
N ALA A 69 -10.38 -7.50 6.40
CA ALA A 69 -10.56 -7.00 5.02
C ALA A 69 -11.96 -7.28 4.44
N PRO A 70 -12.56 -8.48 4.54
CA PRO A 70 -13.94 -8.70 4.10
C PRO A 70 -14.96 -7.90 4.93
N VAL A 71 -14.75 -7.73 6.23
CA VAL A 71 -15.64 -6.94 7.11
C VAL A 71 -15.64 -5.47 6.68
N ILE A 72 -14.45 -4.92 6.34
CA ILE A 72 -14.34 -3.55 5.83
C ILE A 72 -15.13 -3.42 4.52
N ARG A 73 -14.96 -4.33 3.56
CA ARG A 73 -15.67 -4.30 2.28
C ARG A 73 -17.18 -4.43 2.42
N GLU A 74 -17.65 -5.18 3.41
CA GLU A 74 -19.09 -5.39 3.67
C GLU A 74 -19.73 -4.20 4.41
N ARG A 75 -19.00 -3.59 5.39
CA ARG A 75 -19.57 -2.60 6.30
C ARG A 75 -19.31 -1.16 5.93
N ALA A 76 -18.27 -0.88 5.15
CA ALA A 76 -17.98 0.48 4.69
C ALA A 76 -19.09 0.98 3.76
N LEU A 77 -19.36 2.28 3.78
CA LEU A 77 -20.25 2.94 2.80
C LEU A 77 -19.66 2.85 1.39
N ALA A 78 -18.34 3.01 1.27
CA ALA A 78 -17.62 2.87 0.02
C ALA A 78 -16.17 2.46 0.28
N TRP A 79 -15.60 1.72 -0.65
CA TRP A 79 -14.19 1.41 -0.67
C TRP A 79 -13.69 1.26 -2.11
N GLY A 80 -12.42 1.53 -2.34
CA GLY A 80 -11.77 1.36 -3.63
C GLY A 80 -10.32 0.97 -3.44
N VAL A 81 -9.77 0.21 -4.40
CA VAL A 81 -8.35 -0.15 -4.46
C VAL A 81 -7.81 0.30 -5.81
N GLY A 82 -6.67 0.97 -5.78
CA GLY A 82 -5.96 1.41 -6.97
C GLY A 82 -4.52 0.93 -6.93
N GLU A 83 -3.97 0.67 -8.10
CA GLU A 83 -2.62 0.13 -8.26
C GLU A 83 -1.84 0.94 -9.29
N ALA A 84 -0.51 1.00 -9.13
CA ALA A 84 0.40 1.43 -10.18
C ALA A 84 1.48 0.36 -10.38
N THR A 85 1.71 0.01 -11.64
CA THR A 85 2.55 -1.11 -12.06
C THR A 85 4.05 -0.78 -11.91
N PRO A 86 4.93 -1.79 -11.94
CA PRO A 86 6.38 -1.58 -11.96
C PRO A 86 6.83 -0.66 -13.10
N GLU A 87 6.23 -0.75 -14.27
CA GLU A 87 6.52 0.12 -15.42
C GLU A 87 6.13 1.58 -15.14
N GLU A 88 4.95 1.80 -14.55
CA GLU A 88 4.51 3.14 -14.12
C GLU A 88 5.41 3.71 -13.03
N ILE A 89 5.87 2.87 -12.09
CA ILE A 89 6.82 3.26 -11.04
C ILE A 89 8.15 3.70 -11.68
N ASP A 90 8.66 2.95 -12.64
CA ASP A 90 9.92 3.26 -13.33
C ASP A 90 9.82 4.56 -14.14
N ARG A 91 8.66 4.81 -14.75
CA ARG A 91 8.40 6.02 -15.54
C ARG A 91 8.17 7.28 -14.69
N LEU A 92 7.41 7.15 -13.61
CA LEU A 92 6.89 8.27 -12.82
C LEU A 92 7.71 8.57 -11.56
N ASN A 93 8.51 7.64 -11.07
CA ASN A 93 9.05 7.41 -9.74
C ASN A 93 8.00 6.93 -8.72
N ILE A 94 8.49 6.36 -7.60
CA ILE A 94 7.60 5.74 -6.60
C ILE A 94 6.61 6.71 -5.95
N LEU A 95 6.98 7.97 -5.74
CA LEU A 95 6.07 8.96 -5.15
C LEU A 95 4.88 9.25 -6.07
N GLN A 96 5.15 9.54 -7.34
CA GLN A 96 4.10 9.86 -8.30
C GLN A 96 3.25 8.63 -8.64
N ALA A 97 3.86 7.44 -8.71
CA ALA A 97 3.13 6.18 -8.87
C ALA A 97 2.22 5.88 -7.67
N THR A 98 2.67 6.19 -6.42
CA THR A 98 1.81 6.11 -5.24
C THR A 98 0.62 7.05 -5.36
N PHE A 99 0.82 8.29 -5.78
CA PHE A 99 -0.28 9.23 -5.99
C PHE A 99 -1.24 8.79 -7.09
N LEU A 100 -0.74 8.20 -8.17
CA LEU A 100 -1.58 7.59 -9.20
C LEU A 100 -2.44 6.44 -8.65
N ALA A 101 -1.86 5.58 -7.83
CA ALA A 101 -2.61 4.51 -7.15
C ALA A 101 -3.69 5.07 -6.22
N MET A 102 -3.40 6.14 -5.47
CA MET A 102 -4.38 6.82 -4.62
C MET A 102 -5.52 7.46 -5.42
N GLN A 103 -5.24 8.09 -6.55
CA GLN A 103 -6.25 8.62 -7.47
C GLN A 103 -7.16 7.51 -7.99
N ARG A 104 -6.58 6.40 -8.47
CA ARG A 104 -7.33 5.22 -8.93
C ARG A 104 -8.18 4.59 -7.82
N ALA A 105 -7.70 4.59 -6.58
CA ALA A 105 -8.48 4.11 -5.43
C ALA A 105 -9.71 4.99 -5.16
N LEU A 106 -9.58 6.31 -5.28
CA LEU A 106 -10.70 7.25 -5.15
C LEU A 106 -11.70 7.13 -6.31
N GLU A 107 -11.21 7.02 -7.54
CA GLU A 107 -12.03 6.83 -8.75
C GLU A 107 -12.80 5.51 -8.71
N GLY A 108 -12.21 4.48 -8.11
CA GLY A 108 -12.79 3.15 -7.94
C GLY A 108 -13.68 2.97 -6.71
N LEU A 109 -14.04 4.05 -5.99
CA LEU A 109 -14.93 3.96 -4.84
C LEU A 109 -16.27 3.35 -5.23
N THR A 110 -16.67 2.29 -4.51
CA THR A 110 -17.95 1.61 -4.71
C THR A 110 -19.14 2.51 -4.33
N GLY A 111 -20.35 2.15 -4.78
CA GLY A 111 -21.60 2.80 -4.34
C GLY A 111 -21.83 4.22 -4.88
N GLY A 112 -20.94 4.77 -5.71
CA GLY A 112 -21.13 6.10 -6.31
C GLY A 112 -21.05 7.27 -5.32
N ILE A 113 -20.59 7.02 -4.08
CA ILE A 113 -20.44 8.05 -3.04
C ILE A 113 -19.17 8.84 -3.31
N ARG A 114 -19.29 10.17 -3.38
CA ARG A 114 -18.12 11.07 -3.48
C ARG A 114 -17.78 11.64 -2.11
N PRO A 115 -16.54 11.51 -1.63
CA PRO A 115 -16.12 12.18 -0.40
C PRO A 115 -16.07 13.71 -0.58
N THR A 116 -16.32 14.44 0.49
CA THR A 116 -16.13 15.89 0.56
C THR A 116 -14.77 16.25 1.16
N LEU A 117 -14.19 15.31 1.92
CA LEU A 117 -12.86 15.41 2.52
C LEU A 117 -12.09 14.09 2.36
N VAL A 118 -10.82 14.19 2.00
CA VAL A 118 -9.90 13.05 1.89
C VAL A 118 -8.80 13.21 2.94
N LEU A 119 -8.63 12.22 3.81
CA LEU A 119 -7.54 12.15 4.79
C LEU A 119 -6.52 11.11 4.31
N VAL A 120 -5.29 11.53 4.06
CA VAL A 120 -4.21 10.70 3.49
C VAL A 120 -3.16 10.42 4.55
N ASP A 121 -2.74 9.16 4.70
CA ASP A 121 -1.59 8.84 5.56
C ASP A 121 -0.30 9.49 5.04
N GLY A 122 0.48 10.04 5.97
CA GLY A 122 1.77 10.65 5.66
C GLY A 122 1.77 12.17 5.68
N ASN A 123 2.66 12.78 4.88
CA ASN A 123 2.92 14.22 4.90
C ASN A 123 2.83 14.86 3.49
N ARG A 124 2.30 14.17 2.51
CA ARG A 124 2.15 14.63 1.12
C ARG A 124 0.79 14.23 0.57
N LEU A 125 0.30 15.01 -0.39
CA LEU A 125 -1.00 14.82 -1.01
C LEU A 125 -0.89 14.54 -2.51
N PRO A 126 -1.73 13.62 -3.06
CA PRO A 126 -1.95 13.54 -4.50
C PRO A 126 -2.64 14.80 -5.02
N LYS A 127 -2.50 15.07 -6.32
CA LYS A 127 -3.32 16.10 -6.99
C LYS A 127 -4.72 15.54 -7.24
N ILE A 128 -5.70 16.01 -6.48
CA ILE A 128 -7.11 15.62 -6.60
C ILE A 128 -8.00 16.87 -6.47
N ASP A 129 -9.17 16.83 -7.09
CA ASP A 129 -10.15 17.93 -7.06
C ASP A 129 -11.12 17.80 -5.87
N ILE A 130 -10.62 17.32 -4.74
CA ILE A 130 -11.35 17.17 -3.47
C ILE A 130 -10.46 17.75 -2.38
N ARG A 131 -11.06 18.44 -1.40
CA ARG A 131 -10.34 18.89 -0.22
C ARG A 131 -9.61 17.72 0.41
N ALA A 132 -8.31 17.86 0.67
CA ALA A 132 -7.50 16.79 1.24
C ALA A 132 -6.56 17.30 2.33
N GLU A 133 -6.31 16.46 3.33
CA GLU A 133 -5.41 16.73 4.44
C GLU A 133 -4.46 15.54 4.64
N ALA A 134 -3.17 15.84 4.83
CA ALA A 134 -2.17 14.82 5.13
C ALA A 134 -2.05 14.62 6.64
N ILE A 135 -2.18 13.39 7.10
CA ILE A 135 -2.18 13.04 8.52
C ILE A 135 -0.98 12.13 8.82
N VAL A 136 0.02 12.69 9.47
CA VAL A 136 1.20 11.90 9.88
C VAL A 136 0.79 10.80 10.86
N LYS A 137 1.13 9.54 10.55
CA LYS A 137 0.68 8.33 11.24
C LYS A 137 -0.84 8.25 11.32
N GLY A 138 -1.49 8.57 10.21
CA GLY A 138 -2.94 8.58 10.10
C GLY A 138 -3.54 7.19 10.29
N ASP A 139 -2.82 6.15 9.88
CA ASP A 139 -3.16 4.74 10.08
C ASP A 139 -3.35 4.33 11.56
N ASP A 140 -2.75 5.07 12.50
CA ASP A 140 -2.91 4.91 13.95
C ASP A 140 -3.97 5.84 14.57
N ARG A 141 -4.37 6.90 13.85
CA ARG A 141 -5.13 8.02 14.40
C ARG A 141 -6.52 8.19 13.81
N VAL A 142 -6.74 7.69 12.58
CA VAL A 142 -7.98 7.84 11.81
C VAL A 142 -8.47 6.47 11.37
N GLN A 143 -9.64 6.05 11.84
CA GLN A 143 -10.18 4.71 11.53
C GLN A 143 -10.35 4.46 10.03
N ALA A 144 -10.75 5.47 9.25
CA ALA A 144 -10.88 5.33 7.80
C ALA A 144 -9.52 5.07 7.11
N ILE A 145 -8.44 5.73 7.59
CA ILE A 145 -7.07 5.46 7.11
C ILE A 145 -6.61 4.06 7.57
N SER A 146 -6.90 3.66 8.81
CA SER A 146 -6.61 2.31 9.30
C SER A 146 -7.27 1.24 8.43
N ALA A 147 -8.54 1.43 8.06
CA ALA A 147 -9.26 0.52 7.17
C ALA A 147 -8.63 0.47 5.76
N ALA A 148 -8.24 1.64 5.21
CA ALA A 148 -7.53 1.74 3.94
C ALA A 148 -6.18 1.01 3.99
N SER A 149 -5.40 1.19 5.06
CA SER A 149 -4.13 0.49 5.31
C SER A 149 -4.29 -1.03 5.25
N ILE A 150 -5.33 -1.56 5.89
CA ILE A 150 -5.65 -3.00 5.87
C ILE A 150 -5.99 -3.46 4.45
N LEU A 151 -6.84 -2.74 3.71
CA LEU A 151 -7.20 -3.11 2.34
C LEU A 151 -6.01 -3.02 1.38
N ALA A 152 -5.22 -1.97 1.44
CA ALA A 152 -4.02 -1.82 0.61
C ALA A 152 -3.03 -2.97 0.88
N LYS A 153 -2.78 -3.27 2.16
CA LYS A 153 -1.84 -4.32 2.57
C LYS A 153 -2.32 -5.72 2.17
N THR A 154 -3.59 -6.05 2.40
CA THR A 154 -4.13 -7.38 2.04
C THR A 154 -4.19 -7.57 0.52
N SER A 155 -4.55 -6.55 -0.25
CA SER A 155 -4.54 -6.60 -1.72
C SER A 155 -3.12 -6.80 -2.26
N ARG A 156 -2.15 -6.06 -1.71
CA ARG A 156 -0.75 -6.21 -2.08
C ARG A 156 -0.18 -7.59 -1.75
N ASP A 157 -0.47 -8.11 -0.55
CA ASP A 157 0.02 -9.43 -0.13
C ASP A 157 -0.62 -10.55 -0.96
N ALA A 158 -1.88 -10.39 -1.40
CA ALA A 158 -2.53 -11.31 -2.32
C ALA A 158 -1.86 -11.34 -3.72
N GLU A 159 -1.44 -10.17 -4.24
CA GLU A 159 -0.63 -10.11 -5.47
C GLU A 159 0.65 -10.94 -5.34
N LEU A 160 1.40 -10.76 -4.24
CA LEU A 160 2.67 -11.48 -4.03
C LEU A 160 2.46 -12.98 -3.84
N ARG A 161 1.35 -13.42 -3.23
CA ARG A 161 1.00 -14.86 -3.16
C ARG A 161 0.70 -15.43 -4.55
N ARG A 162 0.03 -14.67 -5.43
CA ARG A 162 -0.19 -15.10 -6.83
C ARG A 162 1.13 -15.22 -7.59
N LEU A 163 2.04 -14.25 -7.41
CA LEU A 163 3.37 -14.32 -8.02
C LEU A 163 4.20 -15.50 -7.49
N ASP A 164 4.08 -15.79 -6.19
CA ASP A 164 4.76 -16.95 -5.57
C ASP A 164 4.28 -18.29 -6.15
N ALA A 165 2.97 -18.40 -6.42
CA ALA A 165 2.40 -19.58 -7.05
C ALA A 165 2.87 -19.76 -8.51
N LEU A 166 3.14 -18.66 -9.24
CA LEU A 166 3.64 -18.69 -10.61
C LEU A 166 5.17 -18.91 -10.68
N TYR A 167 5.89 -18.41 -9.69
CA TYR A 167 7.35 -18.40 -9.62
C TYR A 167 7.83 -18.80 -8.21
N PRO A 168 7.58 -20.05 -7.78
CA PRO A 168 7.83 -20.49 -6.40
C PRO A 168 9.31 -20.40 -5.99
N GLU A 169 10.23 -20.49 -6.96
CA GLU A 169 11.67 -20.40 -6.74
C GLU A 169 12.14 -19.02 -6.23
N TYR A 170 11.32 -17.97 -6.39
CA TYR A 170 11.66 -16.62 -5.90
C TYR A 170 11.24 -16.41 -4.45
N GLY A 171 10.19 -17.07 -3.94
CA GLY A 171 9.73 -16.98 -2.56
C GLY A 171 9.00 -15.64 -2.23
N PHE A 172 8.24 -15.10 -3.18
CA PHE A 172 7.53 -13.81 -3.04
C PHE A 172 6.55 -13.77 -1.86
N ALA A 173 5.88 -14.88 -1.55
CA ALA A 173 4.97 -14.96 -0.42
C ALA A 173 5.67 -14.75 0.92
N ARG A 174 6.96 -15.13 1.02
CA ARG A 174 7.72 -15.03 2.26
C ARG A 174 8.28 -13.65 2.50
N HIS A 175 8.97 -13.05 1.53
CA HIS A 175 9.63 -11.76 1.68
C HIS A 175 8.82 -10.58 1.13
N LYS A 176 7.62 -10.83 0.57
CA LYS A 176 6.69 -9.80 0.06
C LYS A 176 7.36 -8.82 -0.93
N GLY A 177 8.34 -9.31 -1.70
CA GLY A 177 9.08 -8.53 -2.69
C GLY A 177 10.19 -7.63 -2.15
N TYR A 178 10.44 -7.61 -0.84
CA TYR A 178 11.54 -6.85 -0.25
C TYR A 178 12.90 -7.46 -0.63
N GLY A 179 13.94 -6.60 -0.70
CA GLY A 179 15.31 -6.97 -1.06
C GLY A 179 16.06 -7.74 0.02
N THR A 180 15.50 -8.83 0.51
CA THR A 180 16.18 -9.75 1.43
C THR A 180 17.31 -10.50 0.72
N ALA A 181 18.27 -11.03 1.48
CA ALA A 181 19.36 -11.82 0.91
C ALA A 181 18.84 -12.99 0.02
N ALA A 182 17.79 -13.68 0.49
CA ALA A 182 17.17 -14.77 -0.27
C ALA A 182 16.54 -14.30 -1.60
N HIS A 183 15.89 -13.10 -1.61
CA HIS A 183 15.32 -12.54 -2.83
C HIS A 183 16.41 -12.14 -3.84
N ILE A 184 17.48 -11.48 -3.36
CA ILE A 184 18.62 -11.09 -4.20
C ILE A 184 19.31 -12.33 -4.79
N GLU A 185 19.48 -13.39 -4.00
CA GLU A 185 20.03 -14.65 -4.48
C GLU A 185 19.16 -15.33 -5.54
N ALA A 186 17.86 -15.35 -5.34
CA ALA A 186 16.90 -15.85 -6.34
C ALA A 186 17.01 -15.06 -7.66
N ILE A 187 17.08 -13.72 -7.60
CA ILE A 187 17.27 -12.88 -8.79
C ILE A 187 18.61 -13.21 -9.48
N ARG A 188 19.69 -13.41 -8.74
CA ARG A 188 21.00 -13.79 -9.32
C ARG A 188 20.96 -15.14 -10.01
N LYS A 189 20.23 -16.09 -9.43
CA LYS A 189 20.15 -17.48 -9.93
C LYS A 189 19.20 -17.62 -11.11
N PHE A 190 18.03 -16.98 -11.06
CA PHE A 190 16.94 -17.21 -12.01
C PHE A 190 16.69 -16.02 -12.94
N GLY A 191 17.32 -14.86 -12.67
CA GLY A 191 17.17 -13.64 -13.47
C GLY A 191 16.02 -12.75 -13.02
N LEU A 192 15.78 -11.69 -13.79
CA LEU A 192 14.67 -10.76 -13.59
C LEU A 192 13.47 -11.19 -14.42
N ILE A 193 12.31 -11.33 -13.81
CA ILE A 193 11.06 -11.63 -14.52
C ILE A 193 10.54 -10.34 -15.18
N PRO A 194 10.34 -10.31 -16.50
CA PRO A 194 9.84 -9.12 -17.21
C PRO A 194 8.48 -8.64 -16.65
N GLY A 195 8.31 -7.32 -16.51
CA GLY A 195 7.07 -6.70 -16.04
C GLY A 195 6.82 -6.78 -14.54
N ILE A 196 7.63 -7.54 -13.77
CA ILE A 196 7.44 -7.70 -12.33
C ILE A 196 8.39 -6.82 -11.53
N TYR A 197 9.64 -6.69 -11.96
CA TYR A 197 10.68 -5.95 -11.25
C TYR A 197 10.72 -4.47 -11.61
N ARG A 198 10.99 -3.63 -10.60
CA ARG A 198 11.14 -2.17 -10.71
C ARG A 198 12.58 -1.85 -11.09
N LYS A 199 12.82 -1.58 -12.37
CA LYS A 199 14.16 -1.34 -12.93
C LYS A 199 14.85 -0.08 -12.40
N SER A 200 14.08 0.87 -11.87
CA SER A 200 14.60 2.09 -11.23
C SER A 200 15.10 1.88 -9.80
N PHE A 201 14.83 0.70 -9.18
CA PHE A 201 15.20 0.40 -7.79
C PHE A 201 16.54 -0.33 -7.73
N GLU A 202 17.39 0.03 -6.75
CA GLU A 202 18.56 -0.78 -6.44
C GLU A 202 18.16 -1.99 -5.57
N PRO A 203 18.80 -3.15 -5.81
CA PRO A 203 19.88 -3.43 -6.74
C PRO A 203 19.40 -3.86 -8.16
N VAL A 204 18.11 -3.85 -8.45
CA VAL A 204 17.54 -4.28 -9.75
C VAL A 204 18.14 -3.49 -10.91
N ARG A 205 18.29 -2.17 -10.73
CA ARG A 205 18.88 -1.27 -11.74
C ARG A 205 20.28 -1.73 -12.15
N THR A 206 21.15 -1.99 -11.17
CA THR A 206 22.52 -2.47 -11.43
C THR A 206 22.51 -3.84 -12.09
N MET A 207 21.65 -4.77 -11.66
CA MET A 207 21.53 -6.10 -12.25
C MET A 207 21.05 -6.05 -13.70
N THR A 208 20.11 -5.14 -14.03
CA THR A 208 19.65 -4.93 -15.40
C THR A 208 20.78 -4.47 -16.31
N CYS A 209 21.60 -3.51 -15.87
CA CYS A 209 22.74 -3.03 -16.65
C CYS A 209 23.75 -4.14 -16.96
N LEU A 210 24.04 -5.00 -15.99
CA LEU A 210 25.00 -6.11 -16.16
C LEU A 210 24.51 -7.18 -17.18
N LEU A 211 23.22 -7.44 -17.24
CA LEU A 211 22.63 -8.38 -18.20
C LEU A 211 22.72 -7.89 -19.66
N TYR A 212 22.67 -6.57 -19.88
CA TYR A 212 22.81 -5.97 -21.21
C TYR A 212 24.27 -5.80 -21.68
N THR A 213 25.26 -5.89 -20.76
CA THR A 213 26.67 -5.72 -21.07
C THR A 213 27.44 -7.04 -21.23
N SER A 214 26.82 -8.19 -20.94
CA SER A 214 27.44 -9.49 -21.21
C SER A 214 27.37 -9.80 -22.70
N PRO A 215 28.51 -10.06 -23.40
CA PRO A 215 28.49 -10.44 -24.81
C PRO A 215 27.72 -11.76 -24.95
N SER A 216 26.82 -11.81 -25.95
CA SER A 216 26.12 -13.03 -26.33
C SER A 216 27.17 -14.11 -26.64
N PRO A 217 27.08 -15.32 -26.10
CA PRO A 217 27.98 -16.42 -26.53
C PRO A 217 27.75 -16.67 -28.01
N ARG A 218 28.84 -16.63 -28.78
CA ARG A 218 28.87 -17.02 -30.20
C ARG A 218 28.67 -18.53 -30.38
#